data_1ef52668bd8c439e8d1becdb2bceff42
#
_entry.id   1ef52668bd8c439e8d1becdb2bceff42
#
_cell.length_a   1.000
_cell.length_b   1.000
_cell.length_c   1.000
_cell.angle_alpha   90.00
_cell.angle_beta   90.00
_cell.angle_gamma   90.00
#
_symmetry.space_group_name_H-M   'P 1'
#
loop_
_entity.id
_entity.type
_entity.pdbx_description
1 polymer ?
#
loop_
_entity_poly.entity_id
_entity_poly.type
_entity_poly.pdbx_seq_one_letter_code
_entity_poly.pdbx_strand_id
1 'polypeptide(L)'
;MEMSKFLESRREALKLLGAAPFVAAVASAQQSGPGQGRGGRGRGATHFEGPPTPSPTAIPGGKPLLTLYSISLQWADYDEAAATAAEAGWHAIGWTVRGGGHVLPENVARDLPKAVAAAKKAGLQVPIIITPIRDAEVQYAETYLDTMSKLGLRYYQAPPLGQYDYAKDLQPQLDIWKPRIEALEKLNEKYGTTAVYHTEGGAGNIGGGGWDLWLAIKDFDPKYIGMDIGLGHCTMKGGPEVWELIRFTHKSVLSIACNDIRWVKKTDPPKGPRRSDPSQDWPWTAEYVIPGTGMVNFRDHFAYLKSIGYAGSILHYSEYFVDVQGASQPISILRPNVPKDMPKDLYVSNVERDREFYARMLAEAGF
;
A
#
# COMPACT_ATOMS: atom_id res chain seq x y z
N MET A 1 13.17 49.47 -21.65
CA MET A 1 12.48 49.84 -22.91
C MET A 1 12.09 48.63 -23.76
N GLU A 2 12.44 47.41 -23.39
CA GLU A 2 12.10 46.17 -24.13
C GLU A 2 10.85 45.44 -23.63
N MET A 3 10.47 45.59 -22.38
CA MET A 3 9.30 44.89 -21.82
C MET A 3 7.93 45.50 -22.23
N SER A 4 7.92 46.78 -22.66
CA SER A 4 6.73 47.45 -23.14
C SER A 4 6.31 46.98 -24.55
N LYS A 5 7.27 46.66 -25.40
CA LYS A 5 7.02 46.16 -26.78
C LYS A 5 6.51 44.73 -26.84
N PHE A 6 6.83 43.93 -25.81
CA PHE A 6 6.38 42.53 -25.73
C PHE A 6 4.92 42.40 -25.31
N LEU A 7 4.40 43.36 -24.54
CA LEU A 7 3.00 43.38 -24.10
C LEU A 7 2.05 43.96 -25.17
N GLU A 8 2.54 44.85 -26.01
CA GLU A 8 1.75 45.35 -27.16
C GLU A 8 1.56 44.29 -28.23
N SER A 9 2.57 43.50 -28.53
CA SER A 9 2.50 42.39 -29.49
C SER A 9 1.47 41.32 -29.11
N ARG A 10 1.27 41.02 -27.84
CA ARG A 10 0.24 40.09 -27.38
C ARG A 10 -1.18 40.65 -27.45
N ARG A 11 -1.37 41.94 -27.28
CA ARG A 11 -2.69 42.61 -27.46
C ARG A 11 -3.14 42.67 -28.90
N GLU A 12 -2.22 42.81 -29.82
CA GLU A 12 -2.52 42.82 -31.28
C GLU A 12 -2.85 41.40 -31.78
N ALA A 13 -2.14 40.37 -31.31
CA ALA A 13 -2.41 38.98 -31.66
C ALA A 13 -3.81 38.49 -31.19
N LEU A 14 -4.33 39.02 -30.09
CA LEU A 14 -5.69 38.72 -29.61
C LEU A 14 -6.81 39.45 -30.36
N LYS A 15 -6.51 40.50 -31.14
CA LYS A 15 -7.47 41.21 -31.96
C LYS A 15 -7.66 40.56 -33.33
N LEU A 16 -6.75 39.70 -33.79
CA LEU A 16 -6.80 39.00 -35.09
C LEU A 16 -7.48 37.64 -35.04
N LEU A 17 -7.84 37.13 -33.86
CA LEU A 17 -8.74 35.99 -33.71
C LEU A 17 -10.19 36.50 -33.67
N GLY A 18 -10.65 36.89 -34.85
CA GLY A 18 -11.94 37.50 -35.07
C GLY A 18 -13.11 36.62 -34.64
N ALA A 19 -14.05 37.32 -34.08
CA ALA A 19 -15.38 36.95 -33.69
C ALA A 19 -16.09 36.02 -34.67
N ALA A 20 -16.35 34.80 -34.26
CA ALA A 20 -17.47 34.02 -34.74
C ALA A 20 -18.61 34.13 -33.71
N PRO A 21 -19.83 34.45 -34.13
CA PRO A 21 -20.93 34.61 -33.18
C PRO A 21 -21.39 33.24 -32.68
N PHE A 22 -21.22 32.98 -31.38
CA PHE A 22 -21.93 31.92 -30.71
C PHE A 22 -23.40 32.30 -30.60
N VAL A 23 -24.24 31.69 -31.40
CA VAL A 23 -25.69 31.73 -31.23
C VAL A 23 -26.05 30.90 -30.00
N ALA A 24 -26.30 31.57 -28.89
CA ALA A 24 -26.89 30.95 -27.72
C ALA A 24 -28.38 30.68 -28.00
N ALA A 25 -28.73 29.44 -28.24
CA ALA A 25 -30.12 28.99 -28.21
C ALA A 25 -30.63 29.05 -26.77
N VAL A 26 -31.36 30.09 -26.41
CA VAL A 26 -32.13 30.16 -25.17
C VAL A 26 -33.40 29.34 -25.38
N ALA A 27 -33.41 28.13 -24.87
CA ALA A 27 -34.64 27.34 -24.71
C ALA A 27 -35.40 27.86 -23.48
N SER A 28 -36.55 28.46 -23.73
CA SER A 28 -37.52 28.86 -22.71
C SER A 28 -38.02 27.65 -21.94
N ALA A 29 -37.67 27.57 -20.65
CA ALA A 29 -38.26 26.61 -19.74
C ALA A 29 -39.56 27.16 -19.19
N GLN A 30 -40.68 26.55 -19.55
CA GLN A 30 -41.96 26.70 -18.87
C GLN A 30 -41.89 26.23 -17.44
N GLN A 31 -42.36 27.07 -16.53
CA GLN A 31 -42.63 26.74 -15.14
C GLN A 31 -43.74 25.70 -15.04
N SER A 32 -43.49 24.58 -14.44
CA SER A 32 -44.49 23.68 -13.85
C SER A 32 -44.10 23.34 -12.43
N GLY A 33 -45.08 23.40 -11.56
CA GLY A 33 -45.25 23.44 -10.15
C GLY A 33 -44.40 22.57 -9.19
N PRO A 34 -44.67 22.72 -7.87
CA PRO A 34 -43.73 22.26 -6.84
C PRO A 34 -43.94 20.77 -6.51
N GLY A 35 -42.83 20.08 -6.33
CA GLY A 35 -42.84 18.81 -5.63
C GLY A 35 -42.27 17.63 -6.37
N GLN A 36 -40.98 17.43 -6.17
CA GLN A 36 -40.40 16.11 -5.87
C GLN A 36 -38.89 16.29 -5.65
N GLY A 37 -38.44 15.88 -4.49
CA GLY A 37 -37.04 15.98 -4.07
C GLY A 37 -36.13 15.36 -5.12
N ARG A 38 -35.13 16.12 -5.56
CA ARG A 38 -33.98 15.59 -6.28
C ARG A 38 -33.20 14.70 -5.30
N GLY A 39 -33.56 13.42 -5.29
CA GLY A 39 -32.70 12.40 -4.77
C GLY A 39 -31.35 12.55 -5.43
N GLY A 40 -30.29 12.79 -4.63
CA GLY A 40 -28.93 12.76 -5.11
C GLY A 40 -28.76 11.47 -5.92
N ARG A 41 -28.30 11.59 -7.14
CA ARG A 41 -27.81 10.44 -7.89
C ARG A 41 -26.60 9.93 -7.11
N GLY A 42 -26.86 9.01 -6.19
CA GLY A 42 -25.83 8.13 -5.71
C GLY A 42 -25.19 7.58 -6.96
N ARG A 43 -23.89 7.77 -7.11
CA ARG A 43 -23.11 7.07 -8.13
C ARG A 43 -23.37 5.60 -7.83
N GLY A 44 -24.25 4.98 -8.60
CA GLY A 44 -24.52 3.56 -8.50
C GLY A 44 -23.17 2.86 -8.58
N ALA A 45 -22.88 2.04 -7.58
CA ALA A 45 -21.78 1.11 -7.69
C ALA A 45 -21.98 0.42 -9.04
N THR A 46 -21.06 0.62 -9.97
CA THR A 46 -21.09 -0.11 -11.23
C THR A 46 -20.92 -1.56 -10.81
N HIS A 47 -22.02 -2.32 -10.87
CA HIS A 47 -22.00 -3.75 -10.65
C HIS A 47 -21.08 -4.34 -11.70
N PHE A 48 -19.92 -4.77 -11.27
CA PHE A 48 -19.08 -5.64 -12.06
C PHE A 48 -19.71 -7.04 -11.93
N GLU A 49 -20.56 -7.39 -12.87
CA GLU A 49 -21.12 -8.74 -12.97
C GLU A 49 -20.08 -9.69 -13.57
N GLY A 50 -19.08 -10.02 -12.78
CA GLY A 50 -18.27 -11.20 -12.99
C GLY A 50 -18.43 -12.11 -11.79
N PRO A 51 -18.43 -13.44 -11.94
CA PRO A 51 -18.43 -14.31 -10.77
C PRO A 51 -17.24 -13.93 -9.91
N PRO A 52 -17.43 -13.77 -8.57
CA PRO A 52 -16.32 -13.48 -7.67
C PRO A 52 -15.30 -14.60 -7.84
N THR A 53 -14.12 -14.26 -8.34
CA THR A 53 -13.01 -15.19 -8.29
C THR A 53 -12.66 -15.35 -6.84
N PRO A 54 -12.74 -16.55 -6.25
CA PRO A 54 -12.35 -16.73 -4.86
C PRO A 54 -10.95 -16.18 -4.68
N SER A 55 -10.76 -15.31 -3.70
CA SER A 55 -9.42 -14.86 -3.36
C SER A 55 -8.56 -16.10 -3.09
N PRO A 56 -7.44 -16.31 -3.79
CA PRO A 56 -6.55 -17.44 -3.50
C PRO A 56 -5.95 -17.38 -2.10
N THR A 57 -6.19 -16.28 -1.38
CA THR A 57 -5.78 -16.03 0.01
C THR A 57 -6.87 -16.39 1.02
N ALA A 58 -7.81 -17.29 0.69
CA ALA A 58 -8.87 -17.66 1.63
C ALA A 58 -8.31 -18.01 3.01
N ILE A 59 -8.52 -17.12 3.96
CA ILE A 59 -8.25 -17.34 5.39
C ILE A 59 -9.44 -18.12 5.95
N PRO A 60 -9.22 -19.08 6.85
CA PRO A 60 -10.31 -19.79 7.50
C PRO A 60 -11.34 -18.83 8.06
N GLY A 61 -12.60 -18.99 7.68
CA GLY A 61 -13.69 -18.09 8.07
C GLY A 61 -14.11 -17.05 7.01
N GLY A 62 -13.39 -16.94 5.89
CA GLY A 62 -13.77 -16.08 4.75
C GLY A 62 -13.74 -14.58 5.04
N LYS A 63 -13.00 -14.16 6.07
CA LYS A 63 -12.82 -12.75 6.44
C LYS A 63 -11.37 -12.31 6.27
N PRO A 64 -11.12 -11.05 5.88
CA PRO A 64 -9.79 -10.49 5.91
C PRO A 64 -9.19 -10.52 7.31
N LEU A 65 -7.88 -10.73 7.39
CA LEU A 65 -7.18 -10.81 8.66
C LEU A 65 -6.38 -9.54 8.91
N LEU A 66 -6.80 -8.75 9.91
CA LEU A 66 -6.05 -7.58 10.37
C LEU A 66 -4.73 -8.03 10.96
N THR A 67 -3.65 -7.61 10.32
CA THR A 67 -2.28 -8.06 10.59
C THR A 67 -1.40 -6.87 10.95
N LEU A 68 -0.76 -6.90 12.12
CA LEU A 68 0.20 -5.86 12.50
C LEU A 68 1.57 -6.17 11.87
N TYR A 69 2.13 -5.17 11.18
CA TYR A 69 3.48 -5.27 10.64
C TYR A 69 4.52 -5.13 11.76
N SER A 70 5.30 -6.16 12.00
CA SER A 70 6.21 -6.23 13.14
C SER A 70 7.37 -5.23 13.11
N ILE A 71 7.54 -4.47 12.03
CA ILE A 71 8.58 -3.42 11.97
C ILE A 71 8.45 -2.40 13.09
N SER A 72 7.24 -2.13 13.56
CA SER A 72 6.98 -1.21 14.68
C SER A 72 7.26 -1.83 16.07
N LEU A 73 7.58 -3.12 16.10
CA LEU A 73 7.87 -3.89 17.31
C LEU A 73 9.34 -4.32 17.41
N GLN A 74 10.24 -3.76 16.59
CA GLN A 74 11.66 -4.18 16.54
C GLN A 74 12.46 -3.88 17.83
N TRP A 75 11.89 -3.13 18.76
CA TRP A 75 12.43 -2.89 20.09
C TRP A 75 12.22 -4.09 21.04
N ALA A 76 11.35 -5.03 20.70
CA ALA A 76 10.97 -6.20 21.49
C ALA A 76 11.54 -7.49 20.87
N ASP A 77 11.74 -8.51 21.68
CA ASP A 77 12.01 -9.86 21.20
C ASP A 77 10.73 -10.52 20.64
N TYR A 78 10.81 -11.79 20.21
CA TYR A 78 9.67 -12.46 19.59
C TYR A 78 8.47 -12.61 20.51
N ASP A 79 8.71 -13.03 21.78
CA ASP A 79 7.65 -13.25 22.77
C ASP A 79 6.99 -11.92 23.15
N GLU A 80 7.78 -10.90 23.44
CA GLU A 80 7.27 -9.58 23.80
C GLU A 80 6.56 -8.90 22.62
N ALA A 81 7.09 -8.98 21.40
CA ALA A 81 6.47 -8.44 20.21
C ALA A 81 5.10 -9.09 19.94
N ALA A 82 5.03 -10.43 20.03
CA ALA A 82 3.78 -11.14 19.84
C ALA A 82 2.77 -10.83 20.97
N ALA A 83 3.21 -10.79 22.23
CA ALA A 83 2.36 -10.45 23.35
C ALA A 83 1.81 -9.03 23.26
N THR A 84 2.64 -8.05 22.85
CA THR A 84 2.23 -6.65 22.66
C THR A 84 1.22 -6.51 21.52
N ALA A 85 1.39 -7.22 20.40
CA ALA A 85 0.41 -7.22 19.31
C ALA A 85 -0.93 -7.81 19.78
N ALA A 86 -0.91 -8.91 20.54
CA ALA A 86 -2.11 -9.52 21.11
C ALA A 86 -2.79 -8.61 22.16
N GLU A 87 -2.01 -7.94 23.02
CA GLU A 87 -2.48 -6.95 24.00
C GLU A 87 -3.26 -5.81 23.31
N ALA A 88 -2.76 -5.32 22.16
CA ALA A 88 -3.44 -4.31 21.34
C ALA A 88 -4.61 -4.89 20.50
N GLY A 89 -5.01 -6.14 20.75
CA GLY A 89 -6.17 -6.79 20.15
C GLY A 89 -5.99 -7.24 18.70
N TRP A 90 -4.77 -7.27 18.17
CA TRP A 90 -4.51 -7.80 16.81
C TRP A 90 -4.71 -9.32 16.79
N HIS A 91 -5.14 -9.85 15.64
CA HIS A 91 -5.33 -11.28 15.45
C HIS A 91 -4.19 -11.95 14.69
N ALA A 92 -3.31 -11.14 14.11
CA ALA A 92 -2.20 -11.61 13.31
C ALA A 92 -1.01 -10.64 13.36
N ILE A 93 0.18 -11.20 13.12
CA ILE A 93 1.42 -10.45 12.99
C ILE A 93 2.13 -10.83 11.70
N GLY A 94 2.65 -9.84 10.95
CA GLY A 94 3.49 -10.01 9.80
C GLY A 94 4.95 -9.81 10.18
N TRP A 95 5.72 -10.88 10.30
CA TRP A 95 7.12 -10.80 10.76
C TRP A 95 8.03 -10.17 9.72
N THR A 96 8.91 -9.25 10.14
CA THR A 96 10.03 -8.74 9.34
C THR A 96 11.15 -9.76 9.30
N VAL A 97 11.33 -10.40 8.16
CA VAL A 97 12.32 -11.46 7.90
C VAL A 97 13.30 -10.95 6.84
N ARG A 98 14.13 -9.98 7.22
CA ARG A 98 15.07 -9.30 6.32
C ARG A 98 16.17 -8.60 7.12
N GLY A 99 17.16 -8.04 6.44
CA GLY A 99 18.19 -7.22 7.08
C GLY A 99 17.60 -6.11 7.94
N GLY A 100 18.02 -6.00 9.19
CA GLY A 100 17.48 -5.07 10.18
C GLY A 100 16.04 -5.38 10.62
N GLY A 101 15.54 -6.59 10.37
CA GLY A 101 14.25 -7.07 10.84
C GLY A 101 14.39 -7.96 12.09
N HIS A 102 13.25 -8.54 12.53
CA HIS A 102 13.25 -9.48 13.66
C HIS A 102 14.03 -10.76 13.35
N VAL A 103 13.92 -11.27 12.14
CA VAL A 103 14.66 -12.44 11.68
C VAL A 103 15.62 -12.03 10.59
N LEU A 104 16.91 -12.25 10.81
CA LEU A 104 17.94 -11.94 9.82
C LEU A 104 17.98 -13.03 8.72
N PRO A 105 18.32 -12.67 7.46
CA PRO A 105 18.33 -13.60 6.33
C PRO A 105 19.16 -14.87 6.57
N GLU A 106 20.35 -14.72 7.11
CA GLU A 106 21.27 -15.82 7.41
C GLU A 106 20.78 -16.75 8.52
N ASN A 107 19.82 -16.29 9.30
CA ASN A 107 19.25 -17.03 10.44
C ASN A 107 17.83 -17.55 10.20
N VAL A 108 17.28 -17.40 8.99
CA VAL A 108 15.86 -17.69 8.72
C VAL A 108 15.45 -19.10 9.14
N ALA A 109 16.26 -20.11 8.81
CA ALA A 109 15.95 -21.50 9.14
C ALA A 109 15.93 -21.77 10.67
N ARG A 110 16.72 -21.01 11.45
CA ARG A 110 16.82 -21.16 12.91
C ARG A 110 15.77 -20.32 13.64
N ASP A 111 15.55 -19.09 13.22
CA ASP A 111 14.85 -18.08 14.02
C ASP A 111 13.40 -17.83 13.55
N LEU A 112 13.07 -18.02 12.27
CA LEU A 112 11.68 -17.91 11.83
C LEU A 112 10.74 -18.90 12.53
N PRO A 113 11.13 -20.18 12.79
CA PRO A 113 10.32 -21.08 13.62
C PRO A 113 10.03 -20.55 15.03
N LYS A 114 10.99 -19.85 15.64
CA LYS A 114 10.82 -19.26 16.99
C LYS A 114 9.83 -18.10 16.97
N ALA A 115 9.96 -17.20 15.97
CA ALA A 115 9.04 -16.08 15.80
C ALA A 115 7.59 -16.56 15.54
N VAL A 116 7.42 -17.62 14.73
CA VAL A 116 6.11 -18.24 14.48
C VAL A 116 5.56 -18.90 15.75
N ALA A 117 6.40 -19.57 16.52
CA ALA A 117 6.00 -20.19 17.79
C ALA A 117 5.56 -19.13 18.82
N ALA A 118 6.27 -18.00 18.92
CA ALA A 118 5.89 -16.88 19.79
C ALA A 118 4.53 -16.28 19.39
N ALA A 119 4.31 -16.06 18.10
CA ALA A 119 3.00 -15.62 17.59
C ALA A 119 1.88 -16.59 17.97
N LYS A 120 2.07 -17.89 17.72
CA LYS A 120 1.10 -18.94 18.08
C LYS A 120 0.82 -18.99 19.58
N LYS A 121 1.85 -18.88 20.43
CA LYS A 121 1.74 -18.82 21.89
C LYS A 121 0.89 -17.65 22.36
N ALA A 122 1.00 -16.48 21.68
CA ALA A 122 0.18 -15.29 21.94
C ALA A 122 -1.23 -15.35 21.29
N GLY A 123 -1.59 -16.44 20.62
CA GLY A 123 -2.88 -16.58 19.94
C GLY A 123 -2.97 -15.89 18.58
N LEU A 124 -1.84 -15.46 18.02
CA LEU A 124 -1.78 -14.77 16.75
C LEU A 124 -1.54 -15.72 15.57
N GLN A 125 -2.12 -15.39 14.42
CA GLN A 125 -1.79 -15.99 13.13
C GLN A 125 -0.59 -15.28 12.47
N VAL A 126 0.08 -15.97 11.55
CA VAL A 126 1.15 -15.40 10.69
C VAL A 126 0.76 -15.60 9.23
N PRO A 127 -0.12 -14.75 8.68
CA PRO A 127 -0.62 -14.92 7.31
C PRO A 127 0.40 -14.53 6.25
N ILE A 128 1.37 -13.70 6.60
CA ILE A 128 2.38 -13.16 5.70
C ILE A 128 3.66 -12.85 6.46
N ILE A 129 4.82 -13.03 5.82
CA ILE A 129 6.10 -12.50 6.28
C ILE A 129 6.64 -11.49 5.27
N ILE A 130 7.49 -10.57 5.74
CA ILE A 130 8.05 -9.52 4.88
C ILE A 130 9.53 -9.84 4.65
N THR A 131 9.91 -10.03 3.37
CA THR A 131 11.20 -10.57 2.97
C THR A 131 11.96 -9.63 2.01
N PRO A 132 13.26 -9.88 1.77
CA PRO A 132 14.01 -9.21 0.71
C PRO A 132 13.88 -9.91 -0.65
N ILE A 133 13.12 -11.02 -0.75
CA ILE A 133 13.07 -11.88 -1.93
C ILE A 133 12.28 -11.17 -3.05
N ARG A 134 12.99 -10.65 -4.04
CA ARG A 134 12.40 -10.09 -5.26
C ARG A 134 12.49 -11.02 -6.46
N ASP A 135 13.39 -11.99 -6.41
CA ASP A 135 13.64 -13.01 -7.44
C ASP A 135 14.38 -14.22 -6.84
N ALA A 136 14.57 -15.25 -7.63
CA ALA A 136 15.22 -16.49 -7.22
C ALA A 136 16.72 -16.36 -6.89
N GLU A 137 17.39 -15.29 -7.32
CA GLU A 137 18.85 -15.08 -7.14
C GLU A 137 19.17 -14.40 -5.80
N VAL A 138 18.16 -13.93 -5.07
CA VAL A 138 18.36 -13.33 -3.75
C VAL A 138 19.01 -14.34 -2.81
N GLN A 139 20.06 -13.92 -2.13
CA GLN A 139 20.76 -14.77 -1.16
C GLN A 139 19.79 -15.36 -0.14
N TYR A 140 19.89 -16.67 0.09
CA TYR A 140 19.00 -17.46 0.96
C TYR A 140 17.55 -17.62 0.45
N ALA A 141 17.16 -17.18 -0.76
CA ALA A 141 15.79 -17.29 -1.24
C ALA A 141 15.21 -18.69 -1.04
N GLU A 142 15.92 -19.72 -1.47
CA GLU A 142 15.47 -21.11 -1.32
C GLU A 142 15.36 -21.55 0.14
N THR A 143 16.26 -21.10 1.03
CA THR A 143 16.19 -21.35 2.47
C THR A 143 14.95 -20.74 3.11
N TYR A 144 14.57 -19.53 2.68
CA TYR A 144 13.31 -18.89 3.12
C TYR A 144 12.11 -19.75 2.73
N LEU A 145 12.01 -20.10 1.44
CA LEU A 145 10.84 -20.80 0.91
C LEU A 145 10.70 -22.21 1.50
N ASP A 146 11.80 -22.94 1.66
CA ASP A 146 11.84 -24.24 2.35
C ASP A 146 11.39 -24.10 3.81
N THR A 147 11.89 -23.10 4.53
CA THR A 147 11.51 -22.86 5.92
C THR A 147 10.02 -22.48 6.04
N MET A 148 9.54 -21.61 5.16
CA MET A 148 8.12 -21.24 5.08
C MET A 148 7.24 -22.47 4.83
N SER A 149 7.61 -23.30 3.85
CA SER A 149 6.90 -24.53 3.52
C SER A 149 6.78 -25.46 4.73
N LYS A 150 7.87 -25.69 5.46
CA LYS A 150 7.90 -26.54 6.68
C LYS A 150 7.03 -25.97 7.81
N LEU A 151 6.84 -24.65 7.86
CA LEU A 151 6.01 -23.96 8.86
C LEU A 151 4.56 -23.79 8.42
N GLY A 152 4.19 -24.19 7.20
CA GLY A 152 2.87 -23.95 6.62
C GLY A 152 2.59 -22.51 6.26
N LEU A 153 3.62 -21.66 6.14
CA LEU A 153 3.50 -20.27 5.71
C LEU A 153 3.47 -20.22 4.19
N ARG A 154 2.48 -19.55 3.65
CA ARG A 154 2.31 -19.46 2.21
C ARG A 154 2.77 -18.12 1.62
N TYR A 155 2.36 -17.00 2.21
CA TYR A 155 2.56 -15.70 1.60
C TYR A 155 3.77 -14.97 2.17
N TYR A 156 4.51 -14.35 1.26
CA TYR A 156 5.55 -13.41 1.66
C TYR A 156 5.49 -12.15 0.79
N GLN A 157 5.64 -11.00 1.46
CA GLN A 157 5.78 -9.74 0.77
C GLN A 157 7.18 -9.65 0.17
N ALA A 158 7.21 -9.37 -1.13
CA ALA A 158 8.41 -9.09 -1.90
C ALA A 158 8.57 -7.57 -2.10
N PRO A 159 9.80 -7.03 -2.07
CA PRO A 159 10.03 -5.62 -2.35
C PRO A 159 9.82 -5.31 -3.84
N PRO A 160 9.82 -4.02 -4.25
CA PRO A 160 9.81 -3.63 -5.64
C PRO A 160 10.93 -4.30 -6.44
N LEU A 161 10.71 -4.49 -7.73
CA LEU A 161 11.61 -5.22 -8.62
C LEU A 161 12.99 -4.58 -8.73
N GLY A 162 13.06 -3.25 -8.84
CA GLY A 162 14.33 -2.53 -8.95
C GLY A 162 14.10 -1.02 -9.03
N GLN A 163 15.10 -0.33 -9.57
CA GLN A 163 15.03 1.12 -9.80
C GLN A 163 14.98 1.43 -11.28
N TYR A 164 14.25 2.49 -11.65
CA TYR A 164 14.19 2.98 -13.01
C TYR A 164 15.50 3.62 -13.43
N ASP A 165 15.91 3.32 -14.66
CA ASP A 165 16.87 4.10 -15.42
C ASP A 165 16.07 5.00 -16.38
N TYR A 166 15.91 6.28 -16.03
CA TYR A 166 15.14 7.22 -16.83
C TYR A 166 15.74 7.56 -18.20
N ALA A 167 16.96 7.08 -18.48
CA ALA A 167 17.57 7.19 -19.82
C ALA A 167 17.13 6.08 -20.79
N LYS A 168 16.33 5.12 -20.31
CA LYS A 168 15.86 3.97 -21.10
C LYS A 168 14.33 3.92 -21.15
N ASP A 169 13.80 3.29 -22.20
CA ASP A 169 12.38 3.03 -22.33
C ASP A 169 11.87 2.11 -21.22
N LEU A 170 10.62 2.28 -20.81
CA LEU A 170 10.00 1.55 -19.72
C LEU A 170 9.93 0.05 -20.01
N GLN A 171 9.40 -0.35 -21.17
CA GLN A 171 9.12 -1.76 -21.45
C GLN A 171 10.34 -2.67 -21.39
N PRO A 172 11.51 -2.32 -21.98
CA PRO A 172 12.72 -3.12 -21.85
C PRO A 172 13.18 -3.32 -20.38
N GLN A 173 12.92 -2.34 -19.52
CA GLN A 173 13.27 -2.44 -18.09
C GLN A 173 12.34 -3.41 -17.36
N LEU A 174 11.07 -3.49 -17.74
CA LEU A 174 10.13 -4.50 -17.20
C LEU A 174 10.48 -5.90 -17.74
N ASP A 175 10.83 -6.01 -19.01
CA ASP A 175 11.11 -7.30 -19.66
C ASP A 175 12.33 -8.02 -19.06
N ILE A 176 13.31 -7.29 -18.51
CA ILE A 176 14.46 -7.87 -17.80
C ILE A 176 14.01 -8.69 -16.58
N TRP A 177 12.89 -8.32 -15.94
CA TRP A 177 12.40 -8.99 -14.75
C TRP A 177 11.61 -10.27 -15.05
N LYS A 178 11.03 -10.42 -16.22
CA LYS A 178 10.20 -11.60 -16.58
C LYS A 178 10.91 -12.93 -16.35
N PRO A 179 12.11 -13.19 -16.87
CA PRO A 179 12.81 -14.45 -16.64
C PRO A 179 13.20 -14.66 -15.16
N ARG A 180 13.45 -13.60 -14.41
CA ARG A 180 13.78 -13.66 -12.98
C ARG A 180 12.55 -14.01 -12.14
N ILE A 181 11.39 -13.43 -12.49
CA ILE A 181 10.11 -13.74 -11.86
C ILE A 181 9.68 -15.16 -12.21
N GLU A 182 9.88 -15.62 -13.46
CA GLU A 182 9.59 -17.01 -13.87
C GLU A 182 10.42 -18.02 -13.05
N ALA A 183 11.69 -17.72 -12.80
CA ALA A 183 12.50 -18.56 -11.93
C ALA A 183 11.97 -18.60 -10.49
N LEU A 184 11.49 -17.45 -9.97
CA LEU A 184 10.88 -17.38 -8.64
C LEU A 184 9.52 -18.10 -8.59
N GLU A 185 8.71 -18.01 -9.65
CA GLU A 185 7.44 -18.74 -9.77
C GLU A 185 7.65 -20.26 -9.63
N LYS A 186 8.67 -20.82 -10.33
CA LYS A 186 9.03 -22.24 -10.22
C LYS A 186 9.47 -22.64 -8.82
N LEU A 187 10.20 -21.77 -8.12
CA LEU A 187 10.55 -21.99 -6.70
C LEU A 187 9.31 -21.95 -5.81
N ASN A 188 8.45 -20.97 -6.03
CA ASN A 188 7.19 -20.84 -5.28
C ASN A 188 6.28 -22.07 -5.50
N GLU A 189 6.20 -22.59 -6.71
CA GLU A 189 5.49 -23.83 -7.01
C GLU A 189 6.09 -25.01 -6.25
N LYS A 190 7.44 -25.16 -6.27
CA LYS A 190 8.16 -26.24 -5.57
C LYS A 190 7.88 -26.24 -4.07
N TYR A 191 7.83 -25.07 -3.44
CA TYR A 191 7.68 -24.93 -1.98
C TYR A 191 6.24 -24.66 -1.51
N GLY A 192 5.30 -24.45 -2.42
CA GLY A 192 3.90 -24.12 -2.10
C GLY A 192 3.76 -22.70 -1.52
N THR A 193 4.67 -21.79 -1.86
CA THR A 193 4.69 -20.41 -1.39
C THR A 193 4.19 -19.44 -2.47
N THR A 194 3.98 -18.18 -2.11
CA THR A 194 3.47 -17.15 -3.01
C THR A 194 4.13 -15.81 -2.70
N ALA A 195 4.81 -15.23 -3.70
CA ALA A 195 5.33 -13.88 -3.64
C ALA A 195 4.21 -12.87 -3.86
N VAL A 196 4.10 -11.86 -3.01
CA VAL A 196 3.23 -10.71 -3.22
C VAL A 196 4.09 -9.44 -3.27
N TYR A 197 4.27 -8.89 -4.46
CA TYR A 197 5.09 -7.71 -4.67
C TYR A 197 4.39 -6.47 -4.14
N HIS A 198 5.08 -5.74 -3.27
CA HIS A 198 4.56 -4.55 -2.62
C HIS A 198 4.68 -3.32 -3.50
N THR A 199 3.59 -2.55 -3.62
CA THR A 199 3.63 -1.22 -4.22
C THR A 199 4.23 -0.20 -3.25
N GLU A 200 5.08 0.69 -3.76
CA GLU A 200 5.85 1.63 -2.94
C GLU A 200 5.47 3.08 -3.20
N GLY A 201 5.41 3.89 -2.13
CA GLY A 201 5.11 5.33 -2.23
C GLY A 201 6.22 6.16 -2.87
N GLY A 202 7.47 5.76 -2.71
CA GLY A 202 8.64 6.47 -3.24
C GLY A 202 8.73 6.48 -4.77
N ALA A 203 9.31 7.54 -5.34
CA ALA A 203 9.61 7.61 -6.77
C ALA A 203 10.80 6.70 -7.13
N GLY A 204 10.89 6.30 -8.39
CA GLY A 204 12.05 5.61 -8.95
C GLY A 204 12.04 4.08 -8.85
N ASN A 205 11.05 3.48 -8.20
CA ASN A 205 10.98 2.03 -8.05
C ASN A 205 10.14 1.39 -9.16
N ILE A 206 10.71 0.39 -9.84
CA ILE A 206 9.99 -0.48 -10.79
C ILE A 206 9.01 -1.35 -9.98
N GLY A 207 7.74 -1.31 -10.34
CA GLY A 207 6.68 -1.99 -9.61
C GLY A 207 6.11 -1.17 -8.44
N GLY A 208 6.68 0.00 -8.17
CA GLY A 208 6.16 0.87 -7.11
C GLY A 208 4.83 1.53 -7.43
N GLY A 209 4.50 1.72 -8.70
CA GLY A 209 3.28 2.42 -9.15
C GLY A 209 2.02 1.57 -9.20
N GLY A 210 2.16 0.26 -9.19
CA GLY A 210 1.06 -0.69 -9.33
C GLY A 210 0.80 -1.08 -10.79
N TRP A 211 0.62 -0.15 -11.72
CA TRP A 211 0.42 -0.48 -13.13
C TRP A 211 1.65 -1.07 -13.79
N ASP A 212 2.82 -0.54 -13.50
CA ASP A 212 4.09 -1.08 -13.96
C ASP A 212 4.37 -2.46 -13.32
N LEU A 213 4.03 -2.64 -12.05
CA LEU A 213 4.06 -3.95 -11.41
C LEU A 213 3.13 -4.94 -12.14
N TRP A 214 1.89 -4.54 -12.40
CA TRP A 214 0.94 -5.34 -13.15
C TRP A 214 1.48 -5.76 -14.51
N LEU A 215 2.05 -4.82 -15.28
CA LEU A 215 2.64 -5.13 -16.58
C LEU A 215 3.81 -6.14 -16.49
N ALA A 216 4.57 -6.13 -15.40
CA ALA A 216 5.65 -7.07 -15.18
C ALA A 216 5.18 -8.47 -14.81
N ILE A 217 4.03 -8.59 -14.09
CA ILE A 217 3.61 -9.87 -13.49
C ILE A 217 2.32 -10.46 -14.07
N LYS A 218 1.58 -9.76 -14.94
CA LYS A 218 0.24 -10.18 -15.44
C LYS A 218 0.19 -11.51 -16.15
N ASP A 219 1.32 -12.00 -16.64
CA ASP A 219 1.45 -13.24 -17.41
C ASP A 219 1.78 -14.46 -16.51
N PHE A 220 1.97 -14.27 -15.20
CA PHE A 220 2.27 -15.31 -14.21
C PHE A 220 1.02 -15.81 -13.49
N ASP A 221 1.08 -17.03 -12.92
CA ASP A 221 -0.02 -17.58 -12.14
C ASP A 221 -0.18 -16.87 -10.80
N PRO A 222 -1.34 -16.23 -10.53
CA PRO A 222 -1.60 -15.58 -9.25
C PRO A 222 -1.47 -16.50 -8.03
N LYS A 223 -1.51 -17.80 -8.24
CA LYS A 223 -1.25 -18.77 -7.17
C LYS A 223 0.16 -18.66 -6.59
N TYR A 224 1.12 -18.16 -7.38
CA TYR A 224 2.54 -18.10 -7.00
C TYR A 224 3.12 -16.69 -7.03
N ILE A 225 2.57 -15.82 -7.89
CA ILE A 225 3.04 -14.43 -8.08
C ILE A 225 1.84 -13.49 -8.03
N GLY A 226 1.84 -12.57 -7.11
CA GLY A 226 0.75 -11.59 -6.97
C GLY A 226 1.20 -10.23 -6.49
N MET A 227 0.22 -9.42 -6.09
CA MET A 227 0.39 -8.04 -5.65
C MET A 227 -0.03 -7.87 -4.19
N ASP A 228 0.76 -7.10 -3.48
CA ASP A 228 0.41 -6.49 -2.21
C ASP A 228 0.20 -5.00 -2.44
N ILE A 229 -1.06 -4.56 -2.47
CA ILE A 229 -1.40 -3.18 -2.77
C ILE A 229 -1.33 -2.33 -1.51
N GLY A 230 -0.37 -1.42 -1.45
CA GLY A 230 -0.30 -0.36 -0.45
C GLY A 230 -1.31 0.74 -0.74
N LEU A 231 -2.43 0.77 -0.03
CA LEU A 231 -3.51 1.73 -0.31
C LEU A 231 -3.03 3.18 -0.21
N GLY A 232 -2.28 3.52 0.84
CA GLY A 232 -1.69 4.85 0.97
C GLY A 232 -0.64 5.15 -0.09
N HIS A 233 0.23 4.17 -0.42
CA HIS A 233 1.26 4.32 -1.43
C HIS A 233 0.68 4.59 -2.82
N CYS A 234 -0.34 3.83 -3.21
CA CYS A 234 -1.03 4.04 -4.49
C CYS A 234 -1.85 5.35 -4.47
N THR A 235 -2.51 5.68 -3.36
CA THR A 235 -3.22 6.97 -3.21
C THR A 235 -2.24 8.15 -3.33
N MET A 236 -1.04 8.03 -2.78
CA MET A 236 0.02 9.03 -2.91
C MET A 236 0.41 9.29 -4.37
N LYS A 237 0.42 8.26 -5.21
CA LYS A 237 0.86 8.33 -6.61
C LYS A 237 -0.26 8.69 -7.58
N GLY A 238 -1.44 8.14 -7.38
CA GLY A 238 -2.53 8.26 -8.35
C GLY A 238 -3.86 8.76 -7.77
N GLY A 239 -3.96 9.05 -6.46
CA GLY A 239 -5.23 9.43 -5.85
C GLY A 239 -6.32 8.38 -6.08
N PRO A 240 -7.43 8.72 -6.75
CA PRO A 240 -8.52 7.78 -7.03
C PRO A 240 -8.15 6.61 -7.96
N GLU A 241 -7.04 6.68 -8.69
CA GLU A 241 -6.59 5.66 -9.65
C GLU A 241 -6.32 4.30 -8.98
N VAL A 242 -5.98 4.28 -7.69
CA VAL A 242 -5.81 3.05 -6.92
C VAL A 242 -7.06 2.16 -6.96
N TRP A 243 -8.21 2.78 -7.08
CA TRP A 243 -9.49 2.08 -7.18
C TRP A 243 -9.65 1.33 -8.51
N GLU A 244 -9.20 1.94 -9.60
CA GLU A 244 -9.17 1.29 -10.92
C GLU A 244 -8.13 0.17 -10.95
N LEU A 245 -6.93 0.43 -10.41
CA LEU A 245 -5.87 -0.56 -10.30
C LEU A 245 -6.38 -1.85 -9.64
N ILE A 246 -6.95 -1.75 -8.43
CA ILE A 246 -7.44 -2.93 -7.70
C ILE A 246 -8.52 -3.66 -8.50
N ARG A 247 -9.42 -2.95 -9.18
CA ARG A 247 -10.50 -3.55 -9.98
C ARG A 247 -9.99 -4.32 -11.18
N PHE A 248 -9.05 -3.76 -11.92
CA PHE A 248 -8.49 -4.43 -13.11
C PHE A 248 -7.55 -5.58 -12.74
N THR A 249 -6.89 -5.48 -11.59
CA THR A 249 -5.86 -6.45 -11.18
C THR A 249 -6.32 -7.42 -10.07
N HIS A 250 -7.62 -7.40 -9.70
CA HIS A 250 -8.16 -8.08 -8.51
C HIS A 250 -7.76 -9.56 -8.39
N LYS A 251 -7.59 -10.29 -9.51
CA LYS A 251 -7.16 -11.70 -9.50
C LYS A 251 -5.74 -11.89 -8.96
N SER A 252 -4.92 -10.87 -9.08
CA SER A 252 -3.53 -10.87 -8.61
C SER A 252 -3.35 -10.13 -7.27
N VAL A 253 -4.39 -9.47 -6.74
CA VAL A 253 -4.35 -8.79 -5.45
C VAL A 253 -4.53 -9.81 -4.33
N LEU A 254 -3.43 -10.19 -3.69
CA LEU A 254 -3.39 -11.27 -2.70
C LEU A 254 -3.14 -10.75 -1.27
N SER A 255 -2.67 -9.53 -1.13
CA SER A 255 -2.49 -8.82 0.13
C SER A 255 -2.82 -7.34 -0.05
N ILE A 256 -3.26 -6.71 1.02
CA ILE A 256 -3.50 -5.27 1.09
C ILE A 256 -2.66 -4.71 2.23
N ALA A 257 -1.82 -3.73 1.93
CA ALA A 257 -1.11 -2.96 2.94
C ALA A 257 -1.84 -1.64 3.21
N CYS A 258 -2.03 -1.31 4.47
CA CYS A 258 -2.79 -0.15 4.91
C CYS A 258 -1.90 0.81 5.69
N ASN A 259 -1.75 2.00 5.16
CA ASN A 259 -1.32 3.22 5.81
C ASN A 259 -2.20 4.35 5.30
N ASP A 260 -2.28 5.46 6.00
CA ASP A 260 -3.03 6.63 5.54
C ASP A 260 -2.08 7.78 5.27
N ILE A 261 -2.43 8.60 4.29
CA ILE A 261 -1.61 9.72 3.84
C ILE A 261 -2.44 10.97 3.59
N ARG A 262 -1.78 12.11 3.62
CA ARG A 262 -2.31 13.36 3.07
C ARG A 262 -1.23 14.12 2.32
N TRP A 263 -1.62 14.88 1.30
CA TRP A 263 -0.74 15.82 0.65
C TRP A 263 -0.75 17.14 1.39
N VAL A 264 0.44 17.63 1.71
CA VAL A 264 0.62 18.94 2.36
C VAL A 264 1.56 19.82 1.55
N LYS A 265 1.32 21.14 1.60
CA LYS A 265 2.23 22.08 0.95
C LYS A 265 3.48 22.23 1.81
N LYS A 266 4.66 22.09 1.20
CA LYS A 266 5.93 22.33 1.87
C LYS A 266 6.00 23.78 2.33
N THR A 267 6.38 24.01 3.59
CA THR A 267 6.54 25.34 4.17
C THR A 267 7.91 25.94 3.85
N ASP A 268 8.92 25.08 3.69
CA ASP A 268 10.29 25.46 3.41
C ASP A 268 10.72 25.02 2.01
N PRO A 269 11.54 25.83 1.30
CA PRO A 269 12.19 25.37 0.09
C PRO A 269 13.15 24.22 0.41
N PRO A 270 13.40 23.31 -0.54
CA PRO A 270 14.30 22.18 -0.34
C PRO A 270 15.68 22.67 0.09
N LYS A 271 16.16 22.19 1.23
CA LYS A 271 17.51 22.49 1.76
C LYS A 271 18.48 21.49 1.17
N GLY A 272 19.39 21.94 0.32
CA GLY A 272 20.50 21.13 -0.19
C GLY A 272 20.60 21.10 -1.72
N PRO A 273 21.65 20.45 -2.26
CA PRO A 273 21.81 20.31 -3.68
C PRO A 273 20.64 19.50 -4.26
N ARG A 274 20.10 19.96 -5.39
CA ARG A 274 19.04 19.23 -6.12
C ARG A 274 19.52 17.81 -6.39
N ARG A 275 18.80 16.84 -5.85
CA ARG A 275 18.97 15.46 -6.32
C ARG A 275 18.38 15.38 -7.74
N SER A 276 18.79 14.38 -8.50
CA SER A 276 18.24 14.10 -9.83
C SER A 276 16.74 13.75 -9.83
N ASP A 277 16.09 13.74 -8.67
CA ASP A 277 14.68 13.46 -8.49
C ASP A 277 13.88 14.77 -8.63
N PRO A 278 13.09 14.95 -9.70
CA PRO A 278 12.25 16.13 -9.93
C PRO A 278 11.19 16.34 -8.82
N SER A 279 10.84 15.31 -8.05
CA SER A 279 9.87 15.41 -6.97
C SER A 279 10.32 16.34 -5.84
N GLN A 280 11.63 16.63 -5.74
CA GLN A 280 12.15 17.55 -4.71
C GLN A 280 11.74 19.00 -4.90
N ASP A 281 11.54 19.43 -6.14
CA ASP A 281 11.08 20.80 -6.45
C ASP A 281 9.55 20.93 -6.38
N TRP A 282 8.83 19.80 -6.19
CA TRP A 282 7.39 19.80 -6.06
C TRP A 282 6.96 20.49 -4.78
N PRO A 283 6.07 21.48 -4.83
CA PRO A 283 5.68 22.26 -3.65
C PRO A 283 4.84 21.49 -2.63
N TRP A 284 4.53 20.24 -2.93
CA TRP A 284 3.76 19.35 -2.08
C TRP A 284 4.60 18.17 -1.63
N THR A 285 4.26 17.61 -0.48
CA THR A 285 4.81 16.35 0.01
C THR A 285 3.70 15.51 0.62
N ALA A 286 3.82 14.19 0.54
CA ALA A 286 2.93 13.32 1.28
C ALA A 286 3.42 13.16 2.72
N GLU A 287 2.49 13.23 3.65
CA GLU A 287 2.69 12.87 5.05
C GLU A 287 1.90 11.61 5.34
N TYR A 288 2.51 10.68 6.06
CA TYR A 288 1.78 9.58 6.66
C TYR A 288 1.08 10.08 7.92
N VAL A 289 -0.18 9.67 8.07
CA VAL A 289 -1.03 10.15 9.16
C VAL A 289 -1.76 8.99 9.84
N ILE A 290 -2.34 9.28 10.99
CA ILE A 290 -3.17 8.32 11.72
C ILE A 290 -4.29 7.83 10.80
N PRO A 291 -4.55 6.50 10.72
CA PRO A 291 -5.60 5.94 9.87
C PRO A 291 -6.96 6.62 10.08
N GLY A 292 -7.58 7.02 8.98
CA GLY A 292 -8.86 7.72 8.97
C GLY A 292 -8.78 9.24 9.07
N THR A 293 -7.56 9.81 9.19
CA THR A 293 -7.36 11.27 9.21
C THR A 293 -6.78 11.80 7.90
N GLY A 294 -6.49 10.92 6.96
CA GLY A 294 -5.88 11.22 5.67
C GLY A 294 -6.85 11.18 4.49
N MET A 295 -6.34 10.77 3.35
CA MET A 295 -7.02 10.83 2.05
C MET A 295 -7.38 9.44 1.49
N VAL A 296 -6.96 8.35 2.14
CA VAL A 296 -7.25 7.00 1.67
C VAL A 296 -8.73 6.68 1.88
N ASN A 297 -9.43 6.31 0.82
CA ASN A 297 -10.85 5.94 0.88
C ASN A 297 -11.03 4.48 1.29
N PHE A 298 -10.72 4.16 2.55
CA PHE A 298 -10.82 2.79 3.09
C PHE A 298 -12.22 2.20 2.93
N ARG A 299 -13.28 3.00 3.11
CA ARG A 299 -14.67 2.54 2.99
C ARG A 299 -14.93 1.91 1.62
N ASP A 300 -14.63 2.63 0.54
CA ASP A 300 -14.93 2.15 -0.81
C ASP A 300 -14.00 1.01 -1.22
N HIS A 301 -12.72 1.05 -0.79
CA HIS A 301 -11.79 -0.04 -1.03
C HIS A 301 -12.25 -1.33 -0.35
N PHE A 302 -12.64 -1.29 0.92
CA PHE A 302 -13.08 -2.48 1.65
C PHE A 302 -14.43 -2.99 1.15
N ALA A 303 -15.36 -2.09 0.77
CA ALA A 303 -16.61 -2.48 0.13
C ALA A 303 -16.36 -3.25 -1.18
N TYR A 304 -15.41 -2.79 -1.99
CA TYR A 304 -15.03 -3.52 -3.20
C TYR A 304 -14.36 -4.86 -2.88
N LEU A 305 -13.41 -4.91 -1.95
CA LEU A 305 -12.77 -6.15 -1.52
C LEU A 305 -13.82 -7.17 -1.04
N LYS A 306 -14.85 -6.71 -0.32
CA LYS A 306 -15.98 -7.58 0.07
C LYS A 306 -16.73 -8.12 -1.15
N SER A 307 -16.99 -7.27 -2.15
CA SER A 307 -17.73 -7.67 -3.35
C SER A 307 -17.03 -8.75 -4.18
N ILE A 308 -15.71 -8.83 -4.10
CA ILE A 308 -14.90 -9.87 -4.78
C ILE A 308 -14.57 -11.06 -3.88
N GLY A 309 -15.12 -11.13 -2.66
CA GLY A 309 -14.85 -12.22 -1.73
C GLY A 309 -13.42 -12.26 -1.18
N TYR A 310 -12.75 -11.10 -1.11
CA TYR A 310 -11.39 -11.03 -0.57
C TYR A 310 -11.33 -11.53 0.87
N ALA A 311 -10.39 -12.42 1.16
CA ALA A 311 -10.16 -12.98 2.48
C ALA A 311 -8.64 -13.10 2.79
N GLY A 312 -7.87 -12.14 2.30
CA GLY A 312 -6.43 -12.06 2.49
C GLY A 312 -6.02 -11.25 3.72
N SER A 313 -4.71 -11.03 3.86
CA SER A 313 -4.14 -10.15 4.87
C SER A 313 -4.49 -8.68 4.62
N ILE A 314 -4.86 -7.97 5.66
CA ILE A 314 -4.88 -6.49 5.73
C ILE A 314 -3.70 -6.10 6.64
N LEU A 315 -2.57 -5.82 6.03
CA LEU A 315 -1.31 -5.56 6.72
C LEU A 315 -1.20 -4.08 7.09
N HIS A 316 -1.19 -3.78 8.37
CA HIS A 316 -1.10 -2.40 8.86
C HIS A 316 0.35 -1.91 8.96
N TYR A 317 0.61 -0.77 8.33
CA TYR A 317 1.85 -0.01 8.41
C TYR A 317 1.62 1.23 9.27
N SER A 318 2.22 1.26 10.46
CA SER A 318 2.13 2.39 11.40
C SER A 318 3.11 3.50 11.01
N GLU A 319 2.97 4.06 9.81
CA GLU A 319 3.93 5.02 9.22
C GLU A 319 3.60 6.48 9.57
N TYR A 320 3.27 6.77 10.81
CA TYR A 320 2.98 8.13 11.25
C TYR A 320 3.77 8.50 12.50
N PHE A 321 3.65 9.74 12.92
CA PHE A 321 4.31 10.30 14.09
C PHE A 321 3.28 10.67 15.15
N VAL A 322 3.67 10.54 16.42
CA VAL A 322 2.86 10.94 17.57
C VAL A 322 3.62 11.86 18.51
N ASP A 323 2.91 12.76 19.14
CA ASP A 323 3.46 13.60 20.19
C ASP A 323 3.65 12.77 21.45
N VAL A 324 4.85 12.84 22.02
CA VAL A 324 5.19 12.19 23.29
C VAL A 324 5.55 13.25 24.30
N GLN A 325 4.94 13.23 25.48
CA GLN A 325 5.19 14.21 26.52
C GLN A 325 6.68 14.21 26.91
N GLY A 326 7.30 15.37 26.83
CA GLY A 326 8.72 15.57 27.14
C GLY A 326 9.67 15.31 25.97
N ALA A 327 9.21 14.81 24.84
CA ALA A 327 9.99 14.72 23.62
C ALA A 327 10.07 16.08 22.92
N SER A 328 11.23 16.41 22.34
CA SER A 328 11.43 17.65 21.57
C SER A 328 10.80 17.64 20.18
N GLN A 329 10.43 16.45 19.67
CA GLN A 329 9.85 16.22 18.35
C GLN A 329 8.89 15.04 18.41
N PRO A 330 7.89 14.95 17.53
CA PRO A 330 7.04 13.78 17.39
C PRO A 330 7.86 12.51 17.10
N ILE A 331 7.47 11.40 17.71
CA ILE A 331 8.15 10.10 17.60
C ILE A 331 7.42 9.24 16.55
N SER A 332 8.20 8.58 15.67
CA SER A 332 7.66 7.65 14.69
C SER A 332 7.14 6.38 15.35
N ILE A 333 5.90 6.01 15.04
CA ILE A 333 5.33 4.71 15.46
C ILE A 333 5.92 3.56 14.65
N LEU A 334 6.41 3.80 13.44
CA LEU A 334 6.99 2.75 12.61
C LEU A 334 8.24 2.11 13.25
N ARG A 335 9.07 2.91 13.90
CA ARG A 335 10.33 2.47 14.56
C ARG A 335 10.54 3.20 15.88
N PRO A 336 9.65 3.00 16.83
CA PRO A 336 9.81 3.65 18.14
C PRO A 336 10.93 2.99 18.92
N ASN A 337 11.58 3.75 19.77
CA ASN A 337 12.49 3.22 20.77
C ASN A 337 11.73 3.12 22.11
N VAL A 338 11.16 1.94 22.37
CA VAL A 338 10.34 1.66 23.53
C VAL A 338 11.20 0.93 24.58
N PRO A 339 11.15 1.26 25.85
CA PRO A 339 10.35 2.33 26.47
C PRO A 339 11.07 3.69 26.52
N LYS A 340 12.27 3.81 25.94
CA LYS A 340 13.17 4.95 26.14
C LYS A 340 12.58 6.27 25.63
N ASP A 341 12.11 6.29 24.37
CA ASP A 341 11.62 7.51 23.73
C ASP A 341 10.09 7.53 23.66
N MET A 342 9.44 6.38 23.80
CA MET A 342 7.99 6.22 23.80
C MET A 342 7.55 5.23 24.87
N PRO A 343 6.66 5.62 25.80
CA PRO A 343 6.06 4.68 26.76
C PRO A 343 5.34 3.52 26.05
N LYS A 344 5.47 2.30 26.57
CA LYS A 344 4.83 1.11 25.99
C LYS A 344 3.30 1.26 25.87
N ASP A 345 2.66 1.80 26.91
CA ASP A 345 1.21 2.01 26.93
C ASP A 345 0.76 2.96 25.82
N LEU A 346 1.57 3.99 25.54
CA LEU A 346 1.29 4.91 24.43
C LEU A 346 1.44 4.21 23.08
N TYR A 347 2.45 3.35 22.91
CA TYR A 347 2.59 2.53 21.72
C TYR A 347 1.36 1.63 21.52
N VAL A 348 1.01 0.85 22.56
CA VAL A 348 -0.12 -0.08 22.55
C VAL A 348 -1.43 0.65 22.20
N SER A 349 -1.73 1.76 22.88
CA SER A 349 -2.96 2.54 22.63
C SER A 349 -3.06 3.08 21.21
N ASN A 350 -1.94 3.45 20.59
CA ASN A 350 -1.94 3.91 19.20
C ASN A 350 -2.25 2.78 18.22
N VAL A 351 -1.58 1.63 18.33
CA VAL A 351 -1.81 0.52 17.40
C VAL A 351 -3.15 -0.18 17.65
N GLU A 352 -3.69 -0.13 18.88
CA GLU A 352 -5.05 -0.56 19.20
C GLU A 352 -6.09 0.33 18.51
N ARG A 353 -5.98 1.66 18.63
CA ARG A 353 -6.84 2.63 17.92
C ARG A 353 -6.84 2.36 16.41
N ASP A 354 -5.66 2.12 15.82
CA ASP A 354 -5.54 1.86 14.39
C ASP A 354 -6.27 0.56 14.00
N ARG A 355 -6.12 -0.50 14.80
CA ARG A 355 -6.86 -1.75 14.63
C ARG A 355 -8.39 -1.52 14.70
N GLU A 356 -8.84 -0.76 15.68
CA GLU A 356 -10.27 -0.45 15.84
C GLU A 356 -10.83 0.32 14.64
N PHE A 357 -10.05 1.26 14.10
CA PHE A 357 -10.42 1.97 12.89
C PHE A 357 -10.65 0.98 11.72
N TYR A 358 -9.69 0.09 11.45
CA TYR A 358 -9.82 -0.87 10.35
C TYR A 358 -10.92 -1.89 10.61
N ALA A 359 -11.09 -2.37 11.84
CA ALA A 359 -12.17 -3.29 12.20
C ALA A 359 -13.55 -2.67 11.93
N ARG A 360 -13.73 -1.39 12.30
CA ARG A 360 -14.95 -0.63 11.99
C ARG A 360 -15.18 -0.50 10.49
N MET A 361 -14.14 -0.12 9.72
CA MET A 361 -14.25 0.01 8.25
C MET A 361 -14.59 -1.32 7.57
N LEU A 362 -14.05 -2.44 8.04
CA LEU A 362 -14.40 -3.77 7.55
C LEU A 362 -15.84 -4.13 7.90
N ALA A 363 -16.29 -3.86 9.13
CA ALA A 363 -17.68 -4.10 9.54
C ALA A 363 -18.68 -3.26 8.71
N GLU A 364 -18.37 -1.98 8.44
CA GLU A 364 -19.18 -1.13 7.55
C GLU A 364 -19.23 -1.65 6.12
N ALA A 365 -18.19 -2.33 5.65
CA ALA A 365 -18.13 -2.99 4.36
C ALA A 365 -18.85 -4.35 4.34
N GLY A 366 -19.33 -4.85 5.49
CA GLY A 366 -20.07 -6.10 5.63
C GLY A 366 -19.22 -7.36 5.79
N PHE A 367 -17.94 -7.24 6.23
CA PHE A 367 -17.09 -8.39 6.58
C PHE A 367 -17.44 -9.04 7.91
#